data_4dc3009b41712be7ad0b8fc425742e54
#
_entry.id   4dc3009b41712be7ad0b8fc425742e54
#
_cell.length_a   1.000
_cell.length_b   1.000
_cell.length_c   1.000
_cell.angle_alpha   90.00
_cell.angle_beta   90.00
_cell.angle_gamma   90.00
#
_symmetry.space_group_name_H-M   'P 1'
#
loop_
_entity.id
_entity.type
_entity.pdbx_description
1 polymer ?
#
loop_
_entity_poly.entity_id
_entity_poly.type
_entity_poly.pdbx_seq_one_letter_code
_entity_poly.pdbx_strand_id
1 'polypeptide(L)'
;NEAAVDLLPTKEQREYMYHRVREIRGATGGKQIYAMDFQNDGEFVGGCIAGGRNYCHINANGDVEPCVFIHYSSANIKEVSLLEALKQPLFMAYRDHQPFNNNHLRPCPMLENPEILQEMVEQTGAKSTDLQSPETVEHLCGKCADYACQWKETADKLWEEHPYVHKGYSNYKKK
;
A
#
# COMPACT_ATOMS: atom_id res chain seq x y z
N ASN A 1 8.28 -17.87 5.54
CA ASN A 1 7.27 -17.56 4.51
C ASN A 1 7.83 -16.54 3.55
N GLU A 2 8.50 -16.97 2.50
CA GLU A 2 8.85 -16.05 1.43
C GLU A 2 7.56 -15.51 0.81
N ALA A 3 7.43 -14.20 0.75
CA ALA A 3 6.35 -13.59 0.00
C ALA A 3 6.41 -14.08 -1.44
N ALA A 4 5.43 -14.88 -1.84
CA ALA A 4 5.40 -15.49 -3.16
C ALA A 4 4.92 -14.43 -4.16
N VAL A 5 5.86 -13.72 -4.76
CA VAL A 5 5.59 -12.70 -5.80
C VAL A 5 4.86 -13.36 -6.98
N ASP A 6 5.10 -14.65 -7.22
CA ASP A 6 4.44 -15.44 -8.26
C ASP A 6 2.91 -15.58 -8.09
N LEU A 7 2.39 -15.33 -6.89
CA LEU A 7 0.95 -15.34 -6.63
C LEU A 7 0.28 -13.99 -6.88
N LEU A 8 1.05 -12.94 -7.15
CA LEU A 8 0.50 -11.63 -7.48
C LEU A 8 -0.15 -11.66 -8.88
N PRO A 9 -1.23 -10.89 -9.08
CA PRO A 9 -1.83 -10.79 -10.40
C PRO A 9 -0.86 -10.15 -11.40
N THR A 10 -0.84 -10.65 -12.63
CA THR A 10 -0.06 -10.02 -13.70
C THR A 10 -0.62 -8.61 -14.02
N LYS A 11 0.14 -7.81 -14.77
CA LYS A 11 -0.32 -6.47 -15.17
C LYS A 11 -1.61 -6.54 -16.00
N GLU A 12 -1.75 -7.54 -16.86
CA GLU A 12 -2.96 -7.77 -17.66
C GLU A 12 -4.16 -8.14 -16.79
N GLN A 13 -3.94 -8.97 -15.77
CA GLN A 13 -4.97 -9.31 -14.79
C GLN A 13 -5.37 -8.09 -13.95
N ARG A 14 -4.42 -7.26 -13.53
CA ARG A 14 -4.71 -6.00 -12.80
C ARG A 14 -5.48 -5.03 -13.67
N GLU A 15 -5.11 -4.83 -14.93
CA GLU A 15 -5.82 -3.99 -15.89
C GLU A 15 -7.25 -4.49 -16.10
N TYR A 16 -7.43 -5.80 -16.31
CA TYR A 16 -8.75 -6.42 -16.42
C TYR A 16 -9.59 -6.17 -15.15
N MET A 17 -9.03 -6.38 -13.96
CA MET A 17 -9.72 -6.13 -12.68
C MET A 17 -10.10 -4.66 -12.54
N TYR A 18 -9.21 -3.74 -12.89
CA TYR A 18 -9.47 -2.30 -12.88
C TYR A 18 -10.74 -1.95 -13.68
N HIS A 19 -10.85 -2.41 -14.90
CA HIS A 19 -12.03 -2.16 -15.74
C HIS A 19 -13.27 -2.90 -15.22
N ARG A 20 -13.12 -4.16 -14.87
CA ARG A 20 -14.26 -5.00 -14.46
C ARG A 20 -14.92 -4.55 -13.16
N VAL A 21 -14.13 -4.15 -12.17
CA VAL A 21 -14.67 -3.64 -10.91
C VAL A 21 -15.42 -2.32 -11.12
N ARG A 22 -14.92 -1.45 -11.98
CA ARG A 22 -15.61 -0.20 -12.34
C ARG A 22 -16.91 -0.45 -13.09
N GLU A 23 -16.91 -1.39 -14.02
CA GLU A 23 -18.13 -1.81 -14.73
C GLU A 23 -19.19 -2.33 -13.75
N ILE A 24 -18.81 -3.21 -12.81
CA ILE A 24 -19.74 -3.76 -11.80
C ILE A 24 -20.30 -2.65 -10.90
N ARG A 25 -19.45 -1.71 -10.47
CA ARG A 25 -19.87 -0.58 -9.64
C ARG A 25 -20.77 0.41 -10.39
N GLY A 26 -20.56 0.57 -11.69
CA GLY A 26 -21.32 1.47 -12.57
C GLY A 26 -22.60 0.85 -13.14
N ALA A 27 -22.83 -0.46 -12.94
CA ALA A 27 -23.99 -1.14 -13.48
C ALA A 27 -25.29 -0.58 -12.89
N THR A 28 -26.13 -0.01 -13.76
CA THR A 28 -27.46 0.45 -13.40
C THR A 28 -28.49 -0.63 -13.71
N GLY A 29 -29.36 -0.96 -12.75
CA GLY A 29 -30.49 -1.88 -12.96
C GLY A 29 -30.29 -3.33 -12.50
N GLY A 30 -29.16 -3.66 -11.86
CA GLY A 30 -28.91 -4.96 -11.22
C GLY A 30 -28.76 -4.86 -9.70
N LYS A 31 -28.54 -6.00 -9.04
CA LYS A 31 -28.11 -6.01 -7.63
C LYS A 31 -26.73 -5.36 -7.55
N GLN A 32 -26.62 -4.22 -6.89
CA GLN A 32 -25.34 -3.61 -6.62
C GLN A 32 -24.55 -4.49 -5.66
N ILE A 33 -23.37 -4.90 -6.08
CA ILE A 33 -22.43 -5.64 -5.26
C ILE A 33 -21.38 -4.66 -4.76
N TYR A 34 -21.16 -4.63 -3.44
CA TYR A 34 -20.02 -3.91 -2.88
C TYR A 34 -18.75 -4.68 -3.24
N ALA A 35 -17.91 -4.08 -4.05
CA ALA A 35 -16.62 -4.62 -4.46
C ALA A 35 -15.51 -3.63 -4.09
N MET A 36 -14.47 -4.11 -3.43
CA MET A 36 -13.23 -3.36 -3.20
C MET A 36 -12.10 -3.96 -4.02
N ASP A 37 -11.28 -3.10 -4.59
CA ASP A 37 -10.04 -3.46 -5.25
C ASP A 37 -8.88 -2.76 -4.53
N PHE A 38 -8.30 -3.42 -3.56
CA PHE A 38 -7.27 -2.85 -2.69
C PHE A 38 -6.08 -2.25 -3.45
N GLN A 39 -5.75 -2.79 -4.60
CA GLN A 39 -4.60 -2.37 -5.38
C GLN A 39 -4.92 -1.21 -6.32
N ASN A 40 -6.15 -1.11 -6.81
CA ASN A 40 -6.53 -0.10 -7.80
C ASN A 40 -7.46 0.99 -7.22
N ASP A 41 -7.92 0.86 -5.96
CA ASP A 41 -8.81 1.83 -5.32
C ASP A 41 -8.08 3.03 -4.67
N GLY A 42 -6.77 3.09 -4.78
CA GLY A 42 -5.99 4.20 -4.22
C GLY A 42 -6.46 5.58 -4.68
N GLU A 43 -7.01 5.68 -5.88
CA GLU A 43 -7.59 6.92 -6.41
C GLU A 43 -8.77 7.44 -5.56
N PHE A 44 -9.61 6.56 -5.03
CA PHE A 44 -10.80 6.94 -4.23
C PHE A 44 -10.46 7.33 -2.80
N VAL A 45 -9.33 6.85 -2.29
CA VAL A 45 -8.91 7.07 -0.90
C VAL A 45 -7.66 7.96 -0.79
N GLY A 46 -7.15 8.46 -1.91
CA GLY A 46 -6.00 9.36 -1.94
C GLY A 46 -4.67 8.66 -1.65
N GLY A 47 -4.46 7.48 -2.21
CA GLY A 47 -3.24 6.69 -2.03
C GLY A 47 -3.38 5.54 -1.02
N CYS A 48 -2.28 5.17 -0.39
CA CYS A 48 -2.26 4.08 0.60
C CYS A 48 -2.98 4.47 1.90
N ILE A 49 -3.76 3.56 2.48
CA ILE A 49 -4.48 3.75 3.75
C ILE A 49 -3.71 3.26 4.98
N ALA A 50 -2.57 2.58 4.77
CA ALA A 50 -1.78 1.91 5.79
C ALA A 50 -0.95 2.87 6.66
N GLY A 51 -0.17 2.31 7.57
CA GLY A 51 0.72 3.06 8.45
C GLY A 51 -0.01 3.95 9.45
N GLY A 52 -1.20 3.53 9.91
CA GLY A 52 -2.01 4.25 10.89
C GLY A 52 -2.82 5.42 10.30
N ARG A 53 -2.83 5.64 8.99
CA ARG A 53 -3.65 6.69 8.37
C ARG A 53 -5.15 6.37 8.52
N ASN A 54 -5.58 5.21 8.05
CA ASN A 54 -6.95 4.70 8.20
C ASN A 54 -6.94 3.24 8.68
N TYR A 55 -5.79 2.60 8.65
CA TYR A 55 -5.62 1.19 8.90
C TYR A 55 -4.20 0.90 9.39
N CYS A 56 -4.07 -0.04 10.31
CA CYS A 56 -2.83 -0.73 10.69
C CYS A 56 -3.17 -2.20 11.00
N HIS A 57 -2.14 -3.01 11.11
CA HIS A 57 -2.26 -4.42 11.50
C HIS A 57 -1.61 -4.64 12.85
N ILE A 58 -2.21 -5.46 13.69
CA ILE A 58 -1.60 -5.95 14.93
C ILE A 58 -1.47 -7.45 14.77
N ASN A 59 -0.24 -7.94 14.75
CA ASN A 59 0.01 -9.36 14.57
C ASN A 59 -0.21 -10.15 15.89
N ALA A 60 -0.11 -11.47 15.82
CA ALA A 60 -0.33 -12.35 16.97
C ALA A 60 0.66 -12.13 18.13
N ASN A 61 1.83 -11.56 17.87
CA ASN A 61 2.83 -11.23 18.88
C ASN A 61 2.56 -9.88 19.54
N GLY A 62 1.65 -9.06 18.98
CA GLY A 62 1.33 -7.72 19.46
C GLY A 62 2.11 -6.61 18.75
N ASP A 63 2.91 -6.92 17.73
CA ASP A 63 3.61 -5.89 16.96
C ASP A 63 2.63 -5.10 16.10
N VAL A 64 2.81 -3.78 16.05
CA VAL A 64 1.92 -2.88 15.32
C VAL A 64 2.56 -2.54 13.97
N GLU A 65 2.07 -3.19 12.93
CA GLU A 65 2.59 -3.17 11.57
C GLU A 65 1.82 -2.19 10.69
N PRO A 66 2.44 -1.63 9.63
CA PRO A 66 1.75 -0.73 8.70
C PRO A 66 0.50 -1.36 8.07
N CYS A 67 0.61 -2.60 7.61
CA CYS A 67 -0.49 -3.38 7.04
C CYS A 67 -0.19 -4.88 7.15
N VAL A 68 -1.16 -5.72 6.81
CA VAL A 68 -1.06 -7.19 6.86
C VAL A 68 0.01 -7.78 5.94
N PHE A 69 0.57 -7.00 5.02
CA PHE A 69 1.59 -7.47 4.05
C PHE A 69 2.99 -6.94 4.36
N ILE A 70 3.13 -5.98 5.26
CA ILE A 70 4.42 -5.32 5.55
C ILE A 70 4.77 -5.56 7.01
N HIS A 71 5.66 -6.50 7.22
CA HIS A 71 6.04 -7.06 8.53
C HIS A 71 7.26 -6.36 9.12
N TYR A 72 7.14 -5.05 9.35
CA TYR A 72 8.13 -4.23 10.06
C TYR A 72 7.44 -3.37 11.11
N SER A 73 8.06 -3.28 12.29
CA SER A 73 7.55 -2.45 13.39
C SER A 73 8.66 -1.99 14.32
N SER A 74 8.36 -0.93 15.07
CA SER A 74 9.15 -0.44 16.20
C SER A 74 8.31 -0.40 17.49
N ALA A 75 7.07 -0.91 17.47
CA ALA A 75 6.15 -0.82 18.61
C ALA A 75 5.34 -2.10 18.80
N ASN A 76 5.15 -2.48 20.07
CA ASN A 76 4.34 -3.63 20.46
C ASN A 76 3.28 -3.21 21.50
N ILE A 77 2.01 -3.60 21.30
CA ILE A 77 0.90 -3.23 22.20
C ILE A 77 0.99 -3.81 23.60
N LYS A 78 1.91 -4.77 23.85
CA LYS A 78 2.19 -5.28 25.19
C LYS A 78 3.13 -4.34 25.97
N GLU A 79 3.80 -3.42 25.28
CA GLU A 79 4.81 -2.52 25.84
C GLU A 79 4.34 -1.08 25.88
N VAL A 80 3.55 -0.66 24.87
CA VAL A 80 3.07 0.70 24.74
C VAL A 80 1.56 0.73 24.44
N SER A 81 0.91 1.85 24.70
CA SER A 81 -0.50 2.05 24.32
C SER A 81 -0.66 2.11 22.78
N LEU A 82 -1.85 1.80 22.28
CA LEU A 82 -2.14 1.90 20.85
C LEU A 82 -1.89 3.32 20.31
N LEU A 83 -2.21 4.36 21.09
CA LEU A 83 -1.96 5.75 20.69
C LEU A 83 -0.46 6.07 20.56
N GLU A 84 0.37 5.48 21.38
CA GLU A 84 1.83 5.59 21.27
C GLU A 84 2.34 4.79 20.08
N ALA A 85 1.85 3.55 19.89
CA ALA A 85 2.21 2.72 18.76
C ALA A 85 1.86 3.38 17.41
N LEU A 86 0.74 4.10 17.32
CA LEU A 86 0.37 4.89 16.13
C LEU A 86 1.30 6.07 15.84
N LYS A 87 2.18 6.43 16.79
CA LYS A 87 3.20 7.47 16.64
C LYS A 87 4.60 6.90 16.47
N GLN A 88 4.73 5.60 16.28
CA GLN A 88 6.04 4.99 16.05
C GLN A 88 6.75 5.58 14.83
N PRO A 89 8.09 5.59 14.82
CA PRO A 89 8.86 6.23 13.75
C PRO A 89 8.45 5.82 12.34
N LEU A 90 8.22 4.51 12.11
CA LEU A 90 7.80 4.02 10.80
C LEU A 90 6.44 4.60 10.36
N PHE A 91 5.47 4.73 11.28
CA PHE A 91 4.16 5.33 10.93
C PHE A 91 4.27 6.83 10.68
N MET A 92 5.18 7.52 11.38
CA MET A 92 5.45 8.93 11.08
C MET A 92 6.10 9.08 9.70
N ALA A 93 7.04 8.19 9.34
CA ALA A 93 7.60 8.18 7.99
C ALA A 93 6.52 7.92 6.92
N TYR A 94 5.61 6.96 7.16
CA TYR A 94 4.45 6.75 6.28
C TYR A 94 3.62 8.00 6.08
N ARG A 95 3.30 8.71 7.15
CA ARG A 95 2.53 9.96 7.11
C ARG A 95 3.24 11.05 6.29
N ASP A 96 4.54 11.16 6.47
CA ASP A 96 5.32 12.24 5.87
C ASP A 96 5.63 11.99 4.38
N HIS A 97 5.67 10.71 3.95
CA HIS A 97 5.89 10.31 2.56
C HIS A 97 4.60 10.12 1.75
N GLN A 98 3.42 10.07 2.39
CA GLN A 98 2.17 9.91 1.65
C GLN A 98 1.74 11.19 0.93
N PRO A 99 1.19 11.07 -0.28
CA PRO A 99 1.07 9.85 -1.07
C PRO A 99 2.42 9.41 -1.61
N PHE A 100 2.71 8.10 -1.58
CA PHE A 100 3.98 7.54 -2.08
C PHE A 100 4.16 7.72 -3.59
N ASN A 101 3.09 7.98 -4.31
CA ASN A 101 3.10 8.26 -5.74
C ASN A 101 1.97 9.23 -6.09
N ASN A 102 2.23 10.13 -7.03
CA ASN A 102 1.20 11.02 -7.56
C ASN A 102 0.17 10.26 -8.41
N ASN A 103 0.54 9.13 -8.98
CA ASN A 103 -0.37 8.18 -9.59
C ASN A 103 -0.95 7.26 -8.51
N HIS A 104 -2.19 7.49 -8.12
CA HIS A 104 -2.84 6.72 -7.06
C HIS A 104 -3.27 5.30 -7.48
N LEU A 105 -3.03 4.88 -8.72
CA LEU A 105 -3.04 3.47 -9.12
C LEU A 105 -1.72 2.75 -8.77
N ARG A 106 -0.78 3.48 -8.17
CA ARG A 106 0.48 2.99 -7.62
C ARG A 106 0.63 3.38 -6.15
N PRO A 107 -0.36 3.02 -5.28
CA PRO A 107 -0.40 3.55 -3.93
C PRO A 107 0.51 2.82 -2.94
N CYS A 108 0.92 1.58 -3.21
CA CYS A 108 1.59 0.72 -2.25
C CYS A 108 3.10 1.00 -2.20
N PRO A 109 3.66 1.24 -1.01
CA PRO A 109 5.10 1.44 -0.89
C PRO A 109 5.91 0.15 -1.06
N MET A 110 5.29 -1.04 -0.96
CA MET A 110 5.97 -2.32 -1.18
C MET A 110 5.91 -2.76 -2.64
N LEU A 111 4.70 -2.79 -3.22
CA LEU A 111 4.49 -3.39 -4.53
C LEU A 111 4.75 -2.43 -5.69
N GLU A 112 4.74 -1.12 -5.45
CA GLU A 112 4.78 -0.13 -6.52
C GLU A 112 5.83 0.96 -6.34
N ASN A 113 6.34 1.12 -5.12
CA ASN A 113 7.37 2.11 -4.75
C ASN A 113 8.35 1.51 -3.73
N PRO A 114 8.97 0.35 -4.03
CA PRO A 114 9.76 -0.41 -3.05
C PRO A 114 10.95 0.38 -2.50
N GLU A 115 11.52 1.29 -3.28
CA GLU A 115 12.59 2.18 -2.86
C GLU A 115 12.17 3.07 -1.68
N ILE A 116 10.91 3.51 -1.65
CA ILE A 116 10.39 4.34 -0.56
C ILE A 116 10.19 3.52 0.71
N LEU A 117 9.72 2.27 0.59
CA LEU A 117 9.60 1.40 1.75
C LEU A 117 10.97 1.12 2.36
N GLN A 118 11.95 0.80 1.52
CA GLN A 118 13.31 0.53 1.99
C GLN A 118 13.86 1.74 2.75
N GLU A 119 13.78 2.93 2.16
CA GLU A 119 14.22 4.17 2.81
C GLU A 119 13.54 4.40 4.16
N MET A 120 12.22 4.26 4.24
CA MET A 120 11.47 4.45 5.48
C MET A 120 11.88 3.45 6.57
N VAL A 121 12.03 2.17 6.24
CA VAL A 121 12.42 1.14 7.22
C VAL A 121 13.84 1.36 7.70
N GLU A 122 14.79 1.66 6.81
CA GLU A 122 16.19 1.92 7.16
C GLU A 122 16.35 3.18 8.03
N GLN A 123 15.71 4.28 7.66
CA GLN A 123 15.79 5.54 8.40
C GLN A 123 15.16 5.43 9.79
N THR A 124 14.11 4.66 9.94
CA THR A 124 13.38 4.53 11.21
C THR A 124 13.94 3.42 12.11
N GLY A 125 14.79 2.55 11.56
CA GLY A 125 15.32 1.40 12.29
C GLY A 125 14.25 0.35 12.66
N ALA A 126 13.09 0.36 11.98
CA ALA A 126 12.05 -0.64 12.19
C ALA A 126 12.58 -2.04 11.85
N LYS A 127 12.18 -3.03 12.65
CA LYS A 127 12.69 -4.40 12.56
C LYS A 127 11.64 -5.31 11.96
N SER A 128 12.11 -6.37 11.29
CA SER A 128 11.22 -7.45 10.86
C SER A 128 10.49 -8.07 12.07
N THR A 129 9.20 -8.23 11.93
CA THR A 129 8.31 -8.85 12.92
C THR A 129 8.04 -10.33 12.62
N ASP A 130 8.59 -10.87 11.52
CA ASP A 130 8.60 -12.30 11.26
C ASP A 130 9.67 -12.98 12.13
N LEU A 131 9.22 -13.68 13.16
CA LEU A 131 10.10 -14.35 14.10
C LEU A 131 10.71 -15.65 13.56
N GLN A 132 10.09 -16.27 12.55
CA GLN A 132 10.54 -17.54 12.01
C GLN A 132 11.56 -17.36 10.89
N SER A 133 11.34 -16.35 10.05
CA SER A 133 12.18 -16.05 8.91
C SER A 133 12.32 -14.53 8.75
N PRO A 134 13.06 -13.86 9.65
CA PRO A 134 13.25 -12.41 9.55
C PRO A 134 13.80 -12.04 8.18
N GLU A 135 13.07 -11.18 7.45
CA GLU A 135 13.45 -10.73 6.13
C GLU A 135 13.99 -9.30 6.21
N THR A 136 15.11 -9.03 5.53
CA THR A 136 15.61 -7.66 5.39
C THR A 136 14.73 -6.89 4.43
N VAL A 137 14.58 -5.59 4.65
CA VAL A 137 13.79 -4.74 3.76
C VAL A 137 14.39 -4.65 2.35
N GLU A 138 15.70 -4.69 2.24
CA GLU A 138 16.41 -4.75 0.95
C GLU A 138 16.00 -5.98 0.14
N HIS A 139 15.96 -7.16 0.77
CA HIS A 139 15.55 -8.40 0.11
C HIS A 139 14.08 -8.35 -0.31
N LEU A 140 13.17 -7.91 0.57
CA LEU A 140 11.75 -7.75 0.25
C LEU A 140 11.54 -6.79 -0.93
N CYS A 141 12.16 -5.63 -0.87
CA CYS A 141 12.02 -4.60 -1.92
C CYS A 141 12.63 -5.05 -3.24
N GLY A 142 13.76 -5.76 -3.20
CA GLY A 142 14.39 -6.36 -4.38
C GLY A 142 13.46 -7.32 -5.11
N LYS A 143 12.70 -8.15 -4.38
CA LYS A 143 11.71 -9.06 -4.98
C LYS A 143 10.55 -8.30 -5.66
N CYS A 144 10.16 -7.14 -5.12
CA CYS A 144 9.03 -6.37 -5.62
C CYS A 144 9.38 -5.42 -6.79
N ALA A 145 10.67 -5.14 -7.01
CA ALA A 145 11.12 -4.15 -7.99
C ALA A 145 10.65 -4.43 -9.42
N ASP A 146 10.79 -5.68 -9.87
CA ASP A 146 10.35 -6.09 -11.21
C ASP A 146 8.83 -5.97 -11.37
N TYR A 147 8.07 -6.36 -10.34
CA TYR A 147 6.62 -6.24 -10.33
C TYR A 147 6.17 -4.77 -10.41
N ALA A 148 6.81 -3.90 -9.62
CA ALA A 148 6.56 -2.46 -9.66
C ALA A 148 6.83 -1.86 -11.06
N CYS A 149 7.93 -2.28 -11.68
CA CYS A 149 8.31 -1.83 -13.02
C CYS A 149 7.32 -2.28 -14.10
N GLN A 150 6.87 -3.54 -14.06
CA GLN A 150 5.91 -4.09 -15.02
C GLN A 150 4.54 -3.39 -14.96
N TRP A 151 4.09 -3.01 -13.77
CA TRP A 151 2.80 -2.33 -13.59
C TRP A 151 2.85 -0.84 -13.98
N LYS A 152 4.00 -0.21 -13.87
CA LYS A 152 4.16 1.25 -14.01
C LYS A 152 3.55 1.81 -15.28
N GLU A 153 3.90 1.26 -16.44
CA GLU A 153 3.46 1.79 -17.74
C GLU A 153 1.94 1.70 -17.90
N THR A 154 1.36 0.56 -17.54
CA THR A 154 -0.09 0.35 -17.59
C THR A 154 -0.81 1.30 -16.62
N ALA A 155 -0.31 1.41 -15.38
CA ALA A 155 -0.89 2.31 -14.40
C ALA A 155 -0.84 3.79 -14.83
N ASP A 156 0.28 4.21 -15.39
CA ASP A 156 0.44 5.61 -15.86
C ASP A 156 -0.52 5.92 -17.00
N LYS A 157 -0.67 4.99 -17.96
CA LYS A 157 -1.65 5.13 -19.04
C LYS A 157 -3.09 5.20 -18.52
N LEU A 158 -3.49 4.28 -17.67
CA LEU A 158 -4.83 4.27 -17.06
C LEU A 158 -5.10 5.53 -16.25
N TRP A 159 -4.07 6.05 -15.56
CA TRP A 159 -4.18 7.28 -14.77
C TRP A 159 -4.39 8.51 -15.64
N GLU A 160 -3.71 8.62 -16.78
CA GLU A 160 -3.85 9.72 -17.74
C GLU A 160 -5.22 9.70 -18.44
N GLU A 161 -5.73 8.51 -18.76
CA GLU A 161 -7.03 8.34 -19.43
C GLU A 161 -8.23 8.54 -18.49
N HIS A 162 -8.02 8.60 -17.18
CA HIS A 162 -9.11 8.64 -16.20
C HIS A 162 -9.72 10.03 -16.09
N PRO A 163 -11.05 10.19 -16.37
CA PRO A 163 -11.70 11.50 -16.47
C PRO A 163 -11.77 12.28 -15.15
N TYR A 164 -11.49 11.66 -14.01
CA TYR A 164 -11.57 12.27 -12.67
C TYR A 164 -10.23 12.73 -12.10
N VAL A 165 -9.12 12.33 -12.70
CA VAL A 165 -7.76 12.63 -12.21
C VAL A 165 -7.48 14.12 -12.13
N HIS A 166 -8.11 14.92 -12.97
CA HIS A 166 -7.84 16.36 -13.05
C HIS A 166 -8.83 17.22 -12.24
N LYS A 167 -9.83 16.64 -11.58
CA LYS A 167 -10.94 17.43 -10.99
C LYS A 167 -11.01 17.54 -9.49
N GLY A 168 -10.22 16.84 -8.69
CA GLY A 168 -10.57 16.86 -7.29
C GLY A 168 -9.54 16.56 -6.20
N TYR A 169 -8.48 15.85 -6.47
CA TYR A 169 -7.55 15.41 -5.43
C TYR A 169 -6.33 16.30 -5.20
N SER A 170 -6.24 17.44 -5.88
CA SER A 170 -5.23 18.48 -5.60
C SER A 170 -5.39 19.15 -4.21
N ASN A 171 -6.40 18.76 -3.43
CA ASN A 171 -6.70 19.38 -2.14
C ASN A 171 -6.06 18.73 -0.92
N TYR A 172 -5.31 17.63 -1.08
CA TYR A 172 -4.39 17.19 -0.03
C TYR A 172 -3.09 18.01 -0.09
N LYS A 173 -3.23 19.32 -0.04
CA LYS A 173 -2.09 20.17 0.29
C LYS A 173 -1.75 19.93 1.76
N LYS A 174 -0.48 19.57 2.00
CA LYS A 174 0.14 19.55 3.32
C LYS A 174 -0.33 20.77 4.13
N LYS A 175 -1.04 20.52 5.21
CA LYS A 175 -1.19 21.48 6.30
C LYS A 175 -0.13 21.18 7.33
#